data_863cdbf0e599170da441a67415485504
#
_entry.id   863cdbf0e599170da441a67415485504
#
_cell.length_a   1.000
_cell.length_b   1.000
_cell.length_c   1.000
_cell.angle_alpha   90.00
_cell.angle_beta   90.00
_cell.angle_gamma   90.00
#
_symmetry.space_group_name_H-M   'P 1'
#
loop_
_entity.id
_entity.type
_entity.pdbx_description
1 polymer ?
#
loop_
_entity_poly.entity_id
_entity_poly.type
_entity_poly.pdbx_seq_one_letter_code
_entity_poly.pdbx_strand_id
1 'polypeptide(L)'
;MSFELSNIEYNDEKSWNLICEGKTKGVFQLESNLGRAWAKKVKPKNIEELSDLVAIIRPGCLKAIVDGKSMTQHYVDRKHGVSEVLYLHDSLEPILKKTQGVLVYQEQSMKIAQVLAGFDLQEADDLRKAIGKKKADLMAVIKKRFIKGAKKQGIVSKAVAEEIFGWIEKSSRYAFNKSHSISYAICAYWSAYCKAHHPVEFYCKYIQFSGGKPDPQQEVRELVTDAKSNDIYINPPSLKKLNLTTEIIDNSIHFGLLEVKQIGDKQINRLKERLPESEESIGKPISEWSWYEFLIGFSSKVYATLITALVSVGALSGKGVSRSKMLYEFDTWQKLTDKEREWSLGVYKDHDNLLDLLKTIQPTKKQGGGTHNAKIENPCYSLDDDPEWVIREEENYLGVPITYSRVESCDTSLANTTCKDVINGRDGNVKMAVTINAVRKIQTKKGDDMAFLSVEDNTGALDNITIFKDQWQEYKNILYQNNNVLIIGKKENKKKDGIIVDKVLEI
;
A
#
# COMPACT_ATOMS: atom_id res chain seq x y z
N MET A 1 9.62 -29.07 0.67
CA MET A 1 10.51 -28.38 1.63
C MET A 1 9.70 -27.29 2.29
N SER A 2 9.71 -27.20 3.61
CA SER A 2 9.11 -26.07 4.32
C SER A 2 9.89 -24.80 4.00
N PHE A 3 9.20 -23.71 3.68
CA PHE A 3 9.81 -22.40 3.50
C PHE A 3 10.28 -21.86 4.87
N GLU A 4 11.58 -21.58 5.00
CA GLU A 4 12.16 -21.01 6.22
C GLU A 4 12.96 -19.75 5.87
N LEU A 5 12.70 -18.66 6.59
CA LEU A 5 13.39 -17.38 6.39
C LEU A 5 14.90 -17.48 6.55
N SER A 6 15.37 -18.36 7.43
CA SER A 6 16.81 -18.62 7.66
C SER A 6 17.56 -19.16 6.46
N ASN A 7 16.84 -19.76 5.49
CA ASN A 7 17.43 -20.36 4.29
C ASN A 7 17.48 -19.37 3.11
N ILE A 8 17.01 -18.14 3.29
CA ILE A 8 17.04 -17.12 2.25
C ILE A 8 18.47 -16.62 2.06
N GLU A 9 19.01 -16.80 0.87
CA GLU A 9 20.30 -16.24 0.49
C GLU A 9 20.19 -14.74 0.17
N TYR A 10 21.23 -13.97 0.54
CA TYR A 10 21.26 -12.51 0.36
C TYR A 10 21.81 -12.06 -0.99
N ASN A 11 21.88 -12.95 -1.98
CA ASN A 11 22.38 -12.70 -3.33
C ASN A 11 21.25 -12.75 -4.40
N ASP A 12 19.99 -12.82 -4.00
CA ASP A 12 18.84 -12.92 -4.90
C ASP A 12 18.60 -11.63 -5.68
N GLU A 13 18.86 -11.67 -6.99
CA GLU A 13 18.75 -10.51 -7.88
C GLU A 13 17.33 -9.95 -7.97
N LYS A 14 16.32 -10.81 -7.95
CA LYS A 14 14.92 -10.40 -8.05
C LYS A 14 14.49 -9.53 -6.85
N SER A 15 14.94 -9.91 -5.65
CA SER A 15 14.70 -9.13 -4.42
C SER A 15 15.43 -7.79 -4.44
N TRP A 16 16.70 -7.77 -4.89
CA TRP A 16 17.44 -6.51 -5.00
C TRP A 16 16.86 -5.57 -6.06
N ASN A 17 16.43 -6.10 -7.20
CA ASN A 17 15.78 -5.31 -8.24
C ASN A 17 14.47 -4.68 -7.75
N LEU A 18 13.63 -5.45 -7.04
CA LEU A 18 12.40 -4.95 -6.41
C LEU A 18 12.68 -3.77 -5.48
N ILE A 19 13.71 -3.86 -4.62
CA ILE A 19 14.13 -2.79 -3.72
C ILE A 19 14.64 -1.58 -4.52
N CYS A 20 15.54 -1.80 -5.48
CA CYS A 20 16.15 -0.74 -6.28
C CYS A 20 15.16 0.00 -7.19
N GLU A 21 14.11 -0.67 -7.63
CA GLU A 21 13.00 -0.08 -8.39
C GLU A 21 12.00 0.67 -7.50
N GLY A 22 12.13 0.54 -6.17
CA GLY A 22 11.22 1.16 -5.22
C GLY A 22 9.83 0.53 -5.20
N LYS A 23 9.67 -0.71 -5.65
CA LYS A 23 8.43 -1.50 -5.56
C LYS A 23 8.22 -2.04 -4.15
N THR A 24 8.46 -1.18 -3.16
CA THR A 24 8.63 -1.56 -1.75
C THR A 24 7.39 -1.30 -0.89
N LYS A 25 6.19 -1.19 -1.47
CA LYS A 25 4.96 -1.20 -0.68
C LYS A 25 4.85 -2.51 0.10
N GLY A 26 4.61 -2.41 1.41
CA GLY A 26 4.60 -3.54 2.32
C GLY A 26 5.98 -4.11 2.67
N VAL A 27 7.08 -3.60 2.12
CA VAL A 27 8.44 -4.00 2.51
C VAL A 27 8.84 -3.23 3.76
N PHE A 28 9.17 -3.97 4.82
CA PHE A 28 9.51 -3.39 6.13
C PHE A 28 10.53 -2.24 6.02
N GLN A 29 10.27 -1.12 6.68
CA GLN A 29 11.06 0.13 6.68
C GLN A 29 11.14 0.87 5.34
N LEU A 30 10.79 0.28 4.21
CA LEU A 30 10.92 0.88 2.88
C LEU A 30 9.57 1.20 2.22
N GLU A 31 8.46 0.97 2.91
CA GLU A 31 7.10 1.11 2.37
C GLU A 31 6.65 2.57 2.17
N SER A 32 7.22 3.52 2.93
CA SER A 32 6.87 4.94 2.82
C SER A 32 7.38 5.56 1.51
N ASN A 33 6.74 6.64 1.04
CA ASN A 33 7.20 7.41 -0.14
C ASN A 33 8.67 7.83 -0.01
N LEU A 34 9.11 8.19 1.21
CA LEU A 34 10.51 8.50 1.49
C LEU A 34 11.41 7.28 1.31
N GLY A 35 11.03 6.13 1.88
CA GLY A 35 11.76 4.86 1.76
C GLY A 35 11.91 4.45 0.30
N ARG A 36 10.80 4.44 -0.45
CA ARG A 36 10.77 4.14 -1.90
C ARG A 36 11.68 5.07 -2.71
N ALA A 37 11.60 6.38 -2.47
CA ALA A 37 12.40 7.36 -3.20
C ALA A 37 13.91 7.21 -2.95
N TRP A 38 14.32 6.92 -1.71
CA TRP A 38 15.73 6.73 -1.40
C TRP A 38 16.25 5.35 -1.78
N ALA A 39 15.44 4.30 -1.74
CA ALA A 39 15.80 2.99 -2.28
C ALA A 39 16.18 3.08 -3.77
N LYS A 40 15.38 3.80 -4.57
CA LYS A 40 15.68 4.11 -6.00
C LYS A 40 16.99 4.87 -6.20
N LYS A 41 17.37 5.75 -5.25
CA LYS A 41 18.60 6.55 -5.34
C LYS A 41 19.82 5.80 -4.85
N VAL A 42 19.72 5.13 -3.70
CA VAL A 42 20.84 4.38 -3.08
C VAL A 42 21.15 3.12 -3.87
N LYS A 43 20.14 2.41 -4.41
CA LYS A 43 20.25 1.14 -5.13
C LYS A 43 21.14 0.14 -4.38
N PRO A 44 20.72 -0.31 -3.19
CA PRO A 44 21.52 -1.24 -2.40
C PRO A 44 21.67 -2.59 -3.12
N LYS A 45 22.85 -3.21 -3.00
CA LYS A 45 23.18 -4.50 -3.63
C LYS A 45 23.51 -5.60 -2.63
N ASN A 46 23.54 -5.28 -1.35
CA ASN A 46 23.84 -6.21 -0.26
C ASN A 46 23.26 -5.69 1.05
N ILE A 47 23.26 -6.54 2.09
CA ILE A 47 22.68 -6.22 3.40
C ILE A 47 23.39 -5.03 4.08
N GLU A 48 24.70 -4.86 3.89
CA GLU A 48 25.41 -3.71 4.48
C GLU A 48 24.90 -2.40 3.88
N GLU A 49 24.78 -2.31 2.56
CA GLU A 49 24.25 -1.11 1.88
C GLU A 49 22.76 -0.87 2.18
N LEU A 50 21.98 -1.94 2.35
CA LEU A 50 20.59 -1.83 2.79
C LEU A 50 20.50 -1.33 4.24
N SER A 51 21.42 -1.78 5.10
CA SER A 51 21.56 -1.25 6.46
C SER A 51 21.93 0.23 6.47
N ASP A 52 22.85 0.63 5.59
CA ASP A 52 23.19 2.05 5.43
C ASP A 52 21.97 2.86 5.00
N LEU A 53 21.20 2.38 4.00
CA LEU A 53 19.94 3.02 3.57
C LEU A 53 18.99 3.22 4.74
N VAL A 54 18.70 2.17 5.51
CA VAL A 54 17.82 2.24 6.71
C VAL A 54 18.35 3.25 7.73
N ALA A 55 19.67 3.36 7.90
CA ALA A 55 20.29 4.28 8.85
C ALA A 55 20.20 5.75 8.39
N ILE A 56 20.34 6.03 7.08
CA ILE A 56 20.48 7.41 6.55
C ILE A 56 19.17 8.05 6.11
N ILE A 57 18.08 7.31 5.92
CA ILE A 57 16.77 7.87 5.50
C ILE A 57 15.96 8.49 6.65
N ARG A 58 16.62 8.87 7.73
CA ARG A 58 16.00 9.46 8.93
C ARG A 58 16.16 10.96 8.96
N PRO A 59 15.27 11.68 9.68
CA PRO A 59 15.31 13.14 9.76
C PRO A 59 16.68 13.70 10.14
N GLY A 60 17.45 12.97 10.97
CA GLY A 60 18.79 13.38 11.39
C GLY A 60 19.76 13.55 10.22
N CYS A 61 19.95 12.52 9.40
CA CYS A 61 20.84 12.55 8.24
C CYS A 61 20.30 13.41 7.09
N LEU A 62 18.97 13.38 6.88
CA LEU A 62 18.31 14.16 5.84
C LEU A 62 18.37 15.66 6.09
N LYS A 63 18.37 16.11 7.35
CA LYS A 63 18.46 17.51 7.76
C LYS A 63 19.88 17.98 8.07
N ALA A 64 20.84 17.08 8.20
CA ALA A 64 22.25 17.42 8.40
C ALA A 64 22.85 17.88 7.06
N ILE A 65 22.92 19.19 6.87
CA ILE A 65 23.41 19.80 5.64
C ILE A 65 24.89 20.15 5.79
N VAL A 66 25.69 19.71 4.84
CA VAL A 66 27.10 20.05 4.66
C VAL A 66 27.29 20.40 3.19
N ASP A 67 27.98 21.49 2.89
CA ASP A 67 28.23 21.97 1.52
C ASP A 67 26.96 22.02 0.64
N GLY A 68 25.84 22.43 1.24
CA GLY A 68 24.57 22.60 0.56
C GLY A 68 23.79 21.29 0.27
N LYS A 69 24.30 20.12 0.69
CA LYS A 69 23.67 18.81 0.50
C LYS A 69 23.45 18.12 1.84
N SER A 70 22.44 17.24 1.92
CA SER A 70 22.25 16.39 3.11
C SER A 70 23.31 15.29 3.18
N MET A 71 23.59 14.79 4.38
CA MET A 71 24.51 13.66 4.55
C MET A 71 24.06 12.42 3.77
N THR A 72 22.76 12.20 3.65
CA THR A 72 22.18 11.15 2.83
C THR A 72 22.51 11.36 1.35
N GLN A 73 22.46 12.60 0.83
CA GLN A 73 22.80 12.90 -0.55
C GLN A 73 24.31 12.74 -0.79
N HIS A 74 25.17 13.13 0.15
CA HIS A 74 26.62 12.86 0.06
C HIS A 74 26.92 11.37 -0.04
N TYR A 75 26.26 10.52 0.76
CA TYR A 75 26.38 9.07 0.64
C TYR A 75 26.04 8.57 -0.77
N VAL A 76 24.91 9.03 -1.32
CA VAL A 76 24.45 8.62 -2.66
C VAL A 76 25.42 9.08 -3.74
N ASP A 77 25.81 10.36 -3.73
CA ASP A 77 26.70 10.96 -4.74
C ASP A 77 28.05 10.23 -4.77
N ARG A 78 28.61 9.93 -3.60
CA ARG A 78 29.89 9.21 -3.47
C ARG A 78 29.76 7.74 -3.88
N LYS A 79 28.69 7.07 -3.48
CA LYS A 79 28.43 5.68 -3.86
C LYS A 79 28.37 5.50 -5.39
N HIS A 80 27.79 6.48 -6.08
CA HIS A 80 27.65 6.44 -7.54
C HIS A 80 28.78 7.15 -8.31
N GLY A 81 29.84 7.58 -7.62
CA GLY A 81 31.00 8.23 -8.25
C GLY A 81 30.74 9.64 -8.76
N VAL A 82 29.60 10.27 -8.35
CA VAL A 82 29.28 11.67 -8.69
C VAL A 82 30.18 12.66 -7.94
N SER A 83 30.64 12.28 -6.74
CA SER A 83 31.63 13.02 -5.99
C SER A 83 32.66 12.06 -5.38
N GLU A 84 33.89 12.57 -5.18
CA GLU A 84 34.99 11.83 -4.59
C GLU A 84 34.76 11.61 -3.08
N VAL A 85 35.25 10.46 -2.56
CA VAL A 85 35.26 10.16 -1.13
C VAL A 85 36.52 10.77 -0.52
N LEU A 86 36.36 11.84 0.25
CA LEU A 86 37.46 12.49 0.96
C LEU A 86 37.43 12.14 2.44
N TYR A 87 38.60 11.85 2.99
CA TYR A 87 38.82 11.59 4.43
C TYR A 87 39.60 12.72 5.06
N LEU A 88 39.27 13.10 6.28
CA LEU A 88 40.02 14.11 7.04
C LEU A 88 41.47 13.63 7.36
N HIS A 89 41.67 12.33 7.35
CA HIS A 89 42.98 11.67 7.51
C HIS A 89 42.90 10.23 6.99
N ASP A 90 43.98 9.70 6.41
CA ASP A 90 44.02 8.36 5.77
C ASP A 90 43.66 7.23 6.74
N SER A 91 43.96 7.36 8.02
CA SER A 91 43.57 6.38 9.04
C SER A 91 42.05 6.20 9.21
N LEU A 92 41.22 7.09 8.67
CA LEU A 92 39.77 6.99 8.69
C LEU A 92 39.23 6.13 7.55
N GLU A 93 39.98 5.94 6.45
CA GLU A 93 39.53 5.15 5.31
C GLU A 93 39.08 3.73 5.69
N PRO A 94 39.85 2.92 6.45
CA PRO A 94 39.43 1.57 6.81
C PRO A 94 38.13 1.53 7.63
N ILE A 95 37.80 2.61 8.33
CA ILE A 95 36.62 2.69 9.21
C ILE A 95 35.39 3.16 8.43
N LEU A 96 35.58 4.06 7.46
CA LEU A 96 34.50 4.80 6.81
C LEU A 96 34.28 4.39 5.33
N LYS A 97 35.16 3.58 4.75
CA LYS A 97 35.10 3.17 3.34
C LYS A 97 33.76 2.55 2.98
N LYS A 98 33.23 1.66 3.81
CA LYS A 98 31.94 0.99 3.57
C LYS A 98 30.75 1.95 3.56
N THR A 99 30.83 3.05 4.31
CA THR A 99 29.80 4.09 4.37
C THR A 99 30.12 5.32 3.52
N GLN A 100 30.95 5.14 2.47
CA GLN A 100 31.30 6.20 1.51
C GLN A 100 31.89 7.46 2.19
N GLY A 101 32.71 7.27 3.23
CA GLY A 101 33.30 8.38 3.98
C GLY A 101 32.30 9.14 4.86
N VAL A 102 31.08 8.63 5.05
CA VAL A 102 30.05 9.24 5.92
C VAL A 102 30.07 8.57 7.29
N LEU A 103 30.06 9.35 8.34
CA LEU A 103 29.97 8.86 9.72
C LEU A 103 28.47 8.57 10.05
N VAL A 104 28.04 7.34 9.79
CA VAL A 104 26.64 6.89 9.91
C VAL A 104 26.39 6.24 11.27
N TYR A 105 27.34 5.44 11.77
CA TYR A 105 27.14 4.57 12.92
C TYR A 105 27.90 5.03 14.17
N GLN A 106 27.31 4.77 15.34
CA GLN A 106 27.96 5.01 16.64
C GLN A 106 29.25 4.19 16.78
N GLU A 107 29.25 2.98 16.30
CA GLU A 107 30.38 2.05 16.30
C GLU A 107 31.57 2.57 15.49
N GLN A 108 31.35 3.37 14.45
CA GLN A 108 32.41 4.05 13.73
C GLN A 108 33.09 5.11 14.60
N SER A 109 32.31 5.89 15.35
CA SER A 109 32.86 6.88 16.32
C SER A 109 33.70 6.18 17.39
N MET A 110 33.23 5.03 17.90
CA MET A 110 34.01 4.21 18.87
C MET A 110 35.32 3.75 18.24
N LYS A 111 35.30 3.23 17.02
CA LYS A 111 36.49 2.74 16.33
C LYS A 111 37.50 3.85 16.04
N ILE A 112 37.02 5.03 15.64
CA ILE A 112 37.86 6.24 15.47
C ILE A 112 38.55 6.57 16.78
N ALA A 113 37.84 6.59 17.91
CA ALA A 113 38.42 6.88 19.21
C ALA A 113 39.44 5.85 19.65
N GLN A 114 39.22 4.57 19.38
CA GLN A 114 40.19 3.50 19.65
C GLN A 114 41.47 3.67 18.79
N VAL A 115 41.34 3.88 17.50
CA VAL A 115 42.46 3.95 16.57
C VAL A 115 43.27 5.24 16.79
N LEU A 116 42.59 6.39 16.85
CA LEU A 116 43.29 7.68 16.89
C LEU A 116 43.69 8.13 18.29
N ALA A 117 42.88 7.81 19.31
CA ALA A 117 43.09 8.28 20.66
C ALA A 117 43.52 7.18 21.67
N GLY A 118 43.59 5.92 21.19
CA GLY A 118 43.97 4.77 22.01
C GLY A 118 42.96 4.45 23.12
N PHE A 119 41.67 4.74 22.87
CA PHE A 119 40.61 4.39 23.81
C PHE A 119 40.52 2.87 23.97
N ASP A 120 40.33 2.42 25.19
CA ASP A 120 39.92 1.04 25.43
C ASP A 120 38.43 0.86 25.13
N LEU A 121 37.94 -0.37 25.29
CA LEU A 121 36.53 -0.70 25.01
C LEU A 121 35.55 0.05 25.89
N GLN A 122 35.91 0.27 27.16
CA GLN A 122 35.05 0.98 28.12
C GLN A 122 34.96 2.47 27.78
N GLU A 123 36.11 3.11 27.50
CA GLU A 123 36.20 4.52 27.10
C GLU A 123 35.45 4.78 25.79
N ALA A 124 35.53 3.85 24.83
CA ALA A 124 34.79 3.90 23.56
C ALA A 124 33.26 3.72 23.79
N ASP A 125 32.85 2.87 24.73
CA ASP A 125 31.44 2.70 25.11
C ASP A 125 30.91 3.95 25.87
N ASP A 126 31.73 4.60 26.67
CA ASP A 126 31.35 5.86 27.29
C ASP A 126 31.11 6.98 26.25
N LEU A 127 31.92 7.02 25.19
CA LEU A 127 31.66 7.88 24.02
C LEU A 127 30.33 7.55 23.36
N ARG A 128 30.04 6.26 23.10
CA ARG A 128 28.75 5.81 22.52
C ARG A 128 27.57 6.22 23.41
N LYS A 129 27.68 6.05 24.73
CA LYS A 129 26.66 6.47 25.70
C LYS A 129 26.44 7.98 25.70
N ALA A 130 27.52 8.77 25.60
CA ALA A 130 27.43 10.23 25.51
C ALA A 130 26.70 10.66 24.21
N ILE A 131 27.03 10.04 23.09
CA ILE A 131 26.36 10.22 21.81
C ILE A 131 24.86 9.88 21.94
N GLY A 132 24.54 8.69 22.41
CA GLY A 132 23.14 8.19 22.49
C GLY A 132 22.27 9.00 23.44
N LYS A 133 22.82 9.43 24.61
CA LYS A 133 22.10 10.19 25.63
C LYS A 133 22.15 11.72 25.42
N LYS A 134 22.89 12.19 24.41
CA LYS A 134 23.09 13.62 24.08
C LYS A 134 23.52 14.48 25.26
N LYS A 135 24.42 13.92 26.12
CA LYS A 135 24.93 14.59 27.32
C LYS A 135 26.12 15.47 26.98
N ALA A 136 25.94 16.79 26.92
CA ALA A 136 26.97 17.76 26.56
C ALA A 136 28.16 17.74 27.50
N ASP A 137 27.92 17.67 28.83
CA ASP A 137 28.97 17.67 29.84
C ASP A 137 29.90 16.45 29.70
N LEU A 138 29.31 15.27 29.49
CA LEU A 138 30.06 14.03 29.27
C LEU A 138 30.86 14.10 27.96
N MET A 139 30.29 14.67 26.90
CA MET A 139 31.00 14.88 25.63
C MET A 139 32.21 15.80 25.80
N ALA A 140 32.12 16.87 26.59
CA ALA A 140 33.24 17.76 26.86
C ALA A 140 34.41 17.06 27.60
N VAL A 141 34.10 16.19 28.56
CA VAL A 141 35.11 15.38 29.28
C VAL A 141 35.78 14.38 28.31
N ILE A 142 34.99 13.68 27.48
CA ILE A 142 35.51 12.72 26.53
C ILE A 142 36.34 13.40 25.46
N LYS A 143 35.97 14.60 25.00
CA LYS A 143 36.74 15.40 24.05
C LYS A 143 38.17 15.68 24.57
N LYS A 144 38.28 16.12 25.81
CA LYS A 144 39.60 16.36 26.42
C LYS A 144 40.45 15.10 26.46
N ARG A 145 39.83 13.96 26.82
CA ARG A 145 40.50 12.65 26.85
C ARG A 145 40.92 12.22 25.43
N PHE A 146 40.04 12.35 24.43
CA PHE A 146 40.32 12.04 23.03
C PHE A 146 41.53 12.83 22.51
N ILE A 147 41.56 14.16 22.68
CA ILE A 147 42.65 14.99 22.19
C ILE A 147 43.98 14.64 22.91
N LYS A 148 43.95 14.38 24.24
CA LYS A 148 45.12 13.92 24.99
C LYS A 148 45.63 12.56 24.46
N GLY A 149 44.72 11.62 24.23
CA GLY A 149 45.03 10.29 23.68
C GLY A 149 45.59 10.39 22.27
N ALA A 150 45.00 11.18 21.39
CA ALA A 150 45.47 11.38 20.01
C ALA A 150 46.89 11.98 19.98
N LYS A 151 47.20 12.95 20.86
CA LYS A 151 48.56 13.47 21.01
C LYS A 151 49.55 12.39 21.45
N LYS A 152 49.16 11.48 22.34
CA LYS A 152 50.00 10.36 22.81
C LYS A 152 50.26 9.34 21.70
N GLN A 153 49.21 9.01 20.88
CA GLN A 153 49.34 8.07 19.78
C GLN A 153 50.15 8.61 18.60
N GLY A 154 50.17 9.94 18.41
CA GLY A 154 50.97 10.61 17.38
C GLY A 154 50.54 10.30 15.92
N ILE A 155 49.36 9.70 15.71
CA ILE A 155 48.86 9.37 14.38
C ILE A 155 48.35 10.61 13.62
N VAL A 156 47.74 11.54 14.35
CA VAL A 156 47.20 12.79 13.81
C VAL A 156 47.69 13.99 14.60
N SER A 157 47.76 15.17 13.96
CA SER A 157 48.06 16.41 14.66
C SER A 157 46.95 16.80 15.64
N LYS A 158 47.23 17.67 16.62
CA LYS A 158 46.21 18.17 17.54
C LYS A 158 45.06 18.83 16.81
N ALA A 159 45.32 19.63 15.79
CA ALA A 159 44.31 20.33 15.02
C ALA A 159 43.39 19.35 14.30
N VAL A 160 43.95 18.32 13.63
CA VAL A 160 43.17 17.27 12.99
C VAL A 160 42.35 16.46 13.98
N ALA A 161 42.89 16.15 15.18
CA ALA A 161 42.14 15.47 16.22
C ALA A 161 40.95 16.30 16.73
N GLU A 162 41.12 17.61 16.87
CA GLU A 162 40.01 18.53 17.24
C GLU A 162 38.94 18.59 16.17
N GLU A 163 39.33 18.62 14.91
CA GLU A 163 38.41 18.60 13.77
C GLU A 163 37.61 17.30 13.69
N ILE A 164 38.30 16.16 13.79
CA ILE A 164 37.65 14.82 13.78
C ILE A 164 36.68 14.69 14.96
N PHE A 165 37.08 15.14 16.17
CA PHE A 165 36.15 15.08 17.30
C PHE A 165 34.95 16.00 17.10
N GLY A 166 35.15 17.20 16.55
CA GLY A 166 34.04 18.09 16.15
C GLY A 166 33.07 17.45 15.14
N TRP A 167 33.59 16.62 14.25
CA TRP A 167 32.78 15.84 13.35
C TRP A 167 31.98 14.74 14.06
N ILE A 168 32.59 14.01 15.01
CA ILE A 168 31.91 13.07 15.90
C ILE A 168 30.79 13.77 16.69
N GLU A 169 31.05 14.94 17.25
CA GLU A 169 30.05 15.74 17.99
C GLU A 169 28.85 16.11 17.08
N LYS A 170 29.11 16.54 15.86
CA LYS A 170 28.04 16.85 14.90
C LYS A 170 27.25 15.58 14.52
N SER A 171 27.93 14.45 14.29
CA SER A 171 27.31 13.18 13.94
C SER A 171 26.47 12.59 15.08
N SER A 172 26.77 12.93 16.34
CA SER A 172 26.03 12.45 17.50
C SER A 172 24.52 12.74 17.45
N ARG A 173 24.11 13.73 16.67
CA ARG A 173 22.71 14.09 16.47
C ARG A 173 21.94 13.07 15.63
N TYR A 174 22.64 12.28 14.80
CA TYR A 174 22.04 11.35 13.84
C TYR A 174 22.70 9.96 13.78
N ALA A 175 23.83 9.74 14.40
CA ALA A 175 24.52 8.45 14.41
C ALA A 175 23.61 7.33 14.94
N PHE A 176 23.67 6.18 14.28
CA PHE A 176 22.78 5.05 14.51
C PHE A 176 23.51 3.84 15.05
N ASN A 177 22.81 2.97 15.76
CA ASN A 177 23.35 1.68 16.18
C ASN A 177 23.40 0.72 14.98
N LYS A 178 24.58 0.20 14.66
CA LYS A 178 24.82 -0.65 13.50
C LYS A 178 24.11 -2.00 13.60
N SER A 179 24.15 -2.62 14.79
CA SER A 179 23.50 -3.94 14.99
C SER A 179 21.99 -3.86 14.75
N HIS A 180 21.35 -2.80 15.26
CA HIS A 180 19.94 -2.56 15.03
C HIS A 180 19.64 -2.32 13.54
N SER A 181 20.44 -1.52 12.86
CA SER A 181 20.26 -1.24 11.44
C SER A 181 20.38 -2.49 10.57
N ILE A 182 21.35 -3.38 10.86
CA ILE A 182 21.52 -4.65 10.13
C ILE A 182 20.31 -5.57 10.37
N SER A 183 19.83 -5.69 11.61
CA SER A 183 18.65 -6.51 11.90
C SER A 183 17.42 -6.03 11.12
N TYR A 184 17.21 -4.72 11.03
CA TYR A 184 16.14 -4.12 10.25
C TYR A 184 16.33 -4.32 8.73
N ALA A 185 17.56 -4.23 8.25
CA ALA A 185 17.88 -4.50 6.85
C ALA A 185 17.59 -5.97 6.47
N ILE A 186 17.88 -6.91 7.35
CA ILE A 186 17.55 -8.33 7.14
C ILE A 186 16.03 -8.51 7.07
N CYS A 187 15.27 -7.94 7.99
CA CYS A 187 13.81 -7.99 7.95
C CYS A 187 13.24 -7.34 6.67
N ALA A 188 13.82 -6.21 6.24
CA ALA A 188 13.42 -5.55 5.00
C ALA A 188 13.70 -6.44 3.78
N TYR A 189 14.87 -7.09 3.73
CA TYR A 189 15.22 -8.00 2.66
C TYR A 189 14.31 -9.23 2.63
N TRP A 190 14.03 -9.85 3.77
CA TRP A 190 13.09 -10.97 3.85
C TRP A 190 11.69 -10.58 3.37
N SER A 191 11.21 -9.39 3.74
CA SER A 191 9.93 -8.87 3.25
C SER A 191 9.94 -8.68 1.73
N ALA A 192 11.05 -8.15 1.18
CA ALA A 192 11.22 -7.97 -0.26
C ALA A 192 11.30 -9.31 -1.00
N TYR A 193 12.00 -10.30 -0.43
CA TYR A 193 12.08 -11.65 -0.96
C TYR A 193 10.71 -12.33 -1.01
N CYS A 194 9.94 -12.29 0.09
CA CYS A 194 8.58 -12.81 0.13
C CYS A 194 7.71 -12.16 -0.94
N LYS A 195 7.77 -10.83 -1.08
CA LYS A 195 7.02 -10.10 -2.12
C LYS A 195 7.46 -10.49 -3.54
N ALA A 196 8.77 -10.68 -3.77
CA ALA A 196 9.31 -11.02 -5.08
C ALA A 196 8.98 -12.45 -5.53
N HIS A 197 9.03 -13.42 -4.61
CA HIS A 197 8.91 -14.84 -4.93
C HIS A 197 7.56 -15.46 -4.58
N HIS A 198 6.85 -14.89 -3.59
CA HIS A 198 5.55 -15.36 -3.08
C HIS A 198 4.56 -14.20 -3.01
N PRO A 199 4.30 -13.49 -4.13
CA PRO A 199 3.53 -12.24 -4.09
C PRO A 199 2.08 -12.48 -3.68
N VAL A 200 1.44 -13.56 -4.08
CA VAL A 200 0.04 -13.87 -3.72
C VAL A 200 -0.08 -14.07 -2.21
N GLU A 201 0.80 -14.89 -1.62
CA GLU A 201 0.84 -15.12 -0.17
C GLU A 201 1.21 -13.85 0.59
N PHE A 202 2.15 -13.06 0.05
CA PHE A 202 2.58 -11.79 0.65
C PHE A 202 1.41 -10.81 0.78
N TYR A 203 0.68 -10.52 -0.32
CA TYR A 203 -0.45 -9.61 -0.29
C TYR A 203 -1.60 -10.15 0.55
N CYS A 204 -1.92 -11.45 0.43
CA CYS A 204 -2.95 -12.09 1.24
C CYS A 204 -2.70 -11.89 2.74
N LYS A 205 -1.49 -12.24 3.21
CA LYS A 205 -1.14 -12.12 4.63
C LYS A 205 -1.02 -10.66 5.08
N TYR A 206 -0.49 -9.79 4.25
CA TYR A 206 -0.38 -8.38 4.61
C TYR A 206 -1.75 -7.72 4.78
N ILE A 207 -2.70 -7.99 3.87
CA ILE A 207 -4.09 -7.52 3.99
C ILE A 207 -4.73 -8.08 5.27
N GLN A 208 -4.59 -9.37 5.52
CA GLN A 208 -5.13 -10.03 6.72
C GLN A 208 -4.67 -9.37 8.03
N PHE A 209 -3.41 -8.89 8.08
CA PHE A 209 -2.84 -8.25 9.26
C PHE A 209 -2.84 -6.71 9.21
N SER A 210 -3.45 -6.09 8.22
CA SER A 210 -3.49 -4.62 8.08
C SER A 210 -4.28 -3.92 9.19
N GLY A 211 -5.19 -4.63 9.88
CA GLY A 211 -6.00 -4.09 10.98
C GLY A 211 -5.22 -3.45 12.13
N GLY A 212 -3.92 -3.80 12.29
CA GLY A 212 -3.02 -3.19 13.28
C GLY A 212 -2.35 -1.87 12.85
N LYS A 213 -2.61 -1.38 11.65
CA LYS A 213 -2.05 -0.11 11.13
C LYS A 213 -2.84 1.10 11.64
N PRO A 214 -2.24 2.31 11.67
CA PRO A 214 -2.94 3.53 12.09
C PRO A 214 -4.16 3.85 11.26
N ASP A 215 -4.12 3.60 9.95
CA ASP A 215 -5.24 3.69 9.02
C ASP A 215 -5.34 2.40 8.21
N PRO A 216 -6.07 1.39 8.72
CA PRO A 216 -6.20 0.09 8.06
C PRO A 216 -6.83 0.17 6.66
N GLN A 217 -7.80 1.06 6.47
CA GLN A 217 -8.50 1.18 5.19
C GLN A 217 -7.59 1.76 4.11
N GLN A 218 -6.84 2.81 4.44
CA GLN A 218 -5.86 3.39 3.52
C GLN A 218 -4.76 2.37 3.18
N GLU A 219 -4.29 1.61 4.17
CA GLU A 219 -3.28 0.57 3.97
C GLU A 219 -3.76 -0.53 3.01
N VAL A 220 -4.98 -1.03 3.20
CA VAL A 220 -5.60 -2.03 2.31
C VAL A 220 -5.78 -1.47 0.90
N ARG A 221 -6.23 -0.21 0.75
CA ARG A 221 -6.38 0.45 -0.55
C ARG A 221 -5.06 0.51 -1.30
N GLU A 222 -3.98 0.95 -0.64
CA GLU A 222 -2.66 1.02 -1.24
C GLU A 222 -2.09 -0.36 -1.61
N LEU A 223 -2.39 -1.40 -0.81
CA LEU A 223 -1.99 -2.78 -1.09
C LEU A 223 -2.75 -3.36 -2.29
N VAL A 224 -4.04 -3.09 -2.40
CA VAL A 224 -4.87 -3.52 -3.55
C VAL A 224 -4.35 -2.89 -4.85
N THR A 225 -4.06 -1.59 -4.82
CA THR A 225 -3.50 -0.87 -5.99
C THR A 225 -2.12 -1.41 -6.36
N ASP A 226 -1.25 -1.63 -5.37
CA ASP A 226 0.09 -2.19 -5.59
C ASP A 226 0.03 -3.64 -6.10
N ALA A 227 -0.91 -4.46 -5.61
CA ALA A 227 -1.16 -5.82 -6.10
C ALA A 227 -1.61 -5.82 -7.56
N LYS A 228 -2.59 -4.98 -7.92
CA LYS A 228 -3.06 -4.81 -9.31
C LYS A 228 -1.91 -4.42 -10.25
N SER A 229 -1.00 -3.53 -9.83
CA SER A 229 0.17 -3.14 -10.63
C SER A 229 1.16 -4.29 -10.88
N ASN A 230 1.06 -5.36 -10.10
CA ASN A 230 1.83 -6.60 -10.24
C ASN A 230 0.99 -7.76 -10.82
N ASP A 231 -0.13 -7.45 -11.49
CA ASP A 231 -1.06 -8.40 -12.10
C ASP A 231 -1.69 -9.40 -11.09
N ILE A 232 -1.82 -8.98 -9.81
CA ILE A 232 -2.46 -9.75 -8.75
C ILE A 232 -3.79 -9.10 -8.38
N TYR A 233 -4.87 -9.83 -8.58
CA TYR A 233 -6.22 -9.36 -8.32
C TYR A 233 -6.72 -9.88 -6.98
N ILE A 234 -7.48 -9.02 -6.29
CA ILE A 234 -8.10 -9.32 -5.01
C ILE A 234 -9.61 -9.32 -5.23
N ASN A 235 -10.25 -10.39 -4.86
CA ASN A 235 -11.66 -10.67 -5.13
C ASN A 235 -12.51 -10.42 -3.86
N PRO A 236 -13.82 -10.24 -4.01
CA PRO A 236 -14.75 -10.23 -2.88
C PRO A 236 -14.73 -11.56 -2.11
N PRO A 237 -15.36 -11.61 -0.92
CA PRO A 237 -15.54 -12.86 -0.19
C PRO A 237 -16.17 -13.94 -1.06
N SER A 238 -15.74 -15.19 -0.92
CA SER A 238 -16.24 -16.30 -1.72
C SER A 238 -17.27 -17.13 -0.95
N LEU A 239 -18.43 -17.34 -1.55
CA LEU A 239 -19.42 -18.29 -1.01
C LEU A 239 -19.04 -19.76 -1.24
N LYS A 240 -18.01 -20.04 -2.07
CA LYS A 240 -17.50 -21.42 -2.26
C LYS A 240 -16.92 -22.01 -0.97
N LYS A 241 -16.22 -21.18 -0.20
CA LYS A 241 -15.53 -21.63 1.04
C LYS A 241 -16.01 -20.93 2.31
N LEU A 242 -16.82 -19.88 2.19
CA LEU A 242 -17.29 -19.08 3.33
C LEU A 242 -16.12 -18.62 4.21
N ASN A 243 -15.02 -18.18 3.57
CA ASN A 243 -13.81 -17.76 4.26
C ASN A 243 -14.09 -16.56 5.17
N LEU A 244 -13.69 -16.67 6.43
CA LEU A 244 -13.93 -15.60 7.43
C LEU A 244 -12.92 -14.48 7.34
N THR A 245 -11.68 -14.78 6.97
CA THR A 245 -10.57 -13.84 6.80
C THR A 245 -10.06 -13.91 5.37
N THR A 246 -9.29 -12.92 4.94
CA THR A 246 -8.65 -12.92 3.62
C THR A 246 -7.85 -14.21 3.44
N GLU A 247 -8.13 -14.94 2.37
CA GLU A 247 -7.53 -16.24 2.07
C GLU A 247 -7.26 -16.39 0.57
N ILE A 248 -6.37 -17.35 0.25
CA ILE A 248 -6.13 -17.77 -1.13
C ILE A 248 -7.10 -18.90 -1.48
N ILE A 249 -7.93 -18.67 -2.47
CA ILE A 249 -8.92 -19.63 -2.98
C ILE A 249 -8.69 -19.77 -4.50
N ASP A 250 -8.49 -20.99 -4.99
CA ASP A 250 -8.24 -21.27 -6.39
C ASP A 250 -7.14 -20.37 -7.01
N ASN A 251 -6.03 -20.20 -6.27
CA ASN A 251 -4.87 -19.35 -6.60
C ASN A 251 -5.19 -17.84 -6.73
N SER A 252 -6.31 -17.39 -6.19
CA SER A 252 -6.71 -15.97 -6.13
C SER A 252 -6.89 -15.52 -4.69
N ILE A 253 -6.63 -14.25 -4.40
CA ILE A 253 -6.87 -13.67 -3.08
C ILE A 253 -8.34 -13.29 -2.98
N HIS A 254 -9.00 -13.68 -1.91
CA HIS A 254 -10.36 -13.29 -1.59
C HIS A 254 -10.44 -12.63 -0.23
N PHE A 255 -11.13 -11.49 -0.13
CA PHE A 255 -11.46 -10.89 1.16
C PHE A 255 -12.27 -11.87 2.02
N GLY A 256 -12.12 -11.76 3.33
CA GLY A 256 -12.93 -12.53 4.28
C GLY A 256 -14.28 -11.90 4.57
N LEU A 257 -15.24 -12.73 4.98
CA LEU A 257 -16.58 -12.27 5.35
C LEU A 257 -16.56 -11.29 6.52
N LEU A 258 -15.67 -11.48 7.51
CA LEU A 258 -15.52 -10.59 8.67
C LEU A 258 -14.84 -9.25 8.35
N GLU A 259 -14.24 -9.11 7.18
CA GLU A 259 -13.64 -7.85 6.72
C GLU A 259 -14.67 -6.94 6.04
N VAL A 260 -15.86 -7.47 5.73
CA VAL A 260 -16.99 -6.71 5.21
C VAL A 260 -17.70 -5.99 6.37
N LYS A 261 -17.76 -4.66 6.33
CA LYS A 261 -18.51 -3.88 7.33
C LYS A 261 -19.95 -4.38 7.42
N GLN A 262 -20.51 -4.34 8.63
CA GLN A 262 -21.84 -4.85 8.99
C GLN A 262 -21.96 -6.39 9.00
N ILE A 263 -20.90 -7.14 8.66
CA ILE A 263 -20.85 -8.59 8.85
C ILE A 263 -19.97 -8.88 10.08
N GLY A 264 -20.57 -9.37 11.13
CA GLY A 264 -19.88 -9.77 12.36
C GLY A 264 -20.24 -11.18 12.80
N ASP A 265 -19.73 -11.60 13.93
CA ASP A 265 -19.92 -12.97 14.45
C ASP A 265 -21.39 -13.41 14.50
N LYS A 266 -22.30 -12.48 14.86
CA LYS A 266 -23.73 -12.77 14.95
C LYS A 266 -24.33 -13.18 13.59
N GLN A 267 -23.98 -12.46 12.53
CA GLN A 267 -24.43 -12.77 11.16
C GLN A 267 -23.80 -14.06 10.67
N ILE A 268 -22.51 -14.26 10.92
CA ILE A 268 -21.77 -15.48 10.55
C ILE A 268 -22.31 -16.71 11.28
N ASN A 269 -22.57 -16.61 12.58
CA ASN A 269 -23.12 -17.72 13.35
C ASN A 269 -24.51 -18.12 12.84
N ARG A 270 -25.35 -17.14 12.52
CA ARG A 270 -26.66 -17.38 11.94
C ARG A 270 -26.57 -18.05 10.57
N LEU A 271 -25.64 -17.61 9.73
CA LEU A 271 -25.39 -18.22 8.41
C LEU A 271 -24.98 -19.68 8.58
N LYS A 272 -23.98 -19.96 9.43
CA LYS A 272 -23.47 -21.32 9.69
C LYS A 272 -24.55 -22.24 10.26
N GLU A 273 -25.43 -21.74 11.11
CA GLU A 273 -26.53 -22.48 11.72
C GLU A 273 -27.58 -22.90 10.66
N ARG A 274 -27.87 -22.01 9.72
CA ARG A 274 -29.00 -22.20 8.75
C ARG A 274 -28.59 -22.82 7.42
N LEU A 275 -27.32 -22.76 7.11
CA LEU A 275 -26.82 -23.21 5.81
C LEU A 275 -27.03 -24.73 5.59
N PRO A 276 -26.69 -25.65 6.51
CA PRO A 276 -26.81 -27.08 6.25
C PRO A 276 -28.24 -27.52 5.93
N GLU A 277 -29.23 -27.02 6.69
CA GLU A 277 -30.66 -27.28 6.45
C GLU A 277 -31.10 -26.79 5.05
N SER A 278 -30.55 -25.65 4.60
CA SER A 278 -30.89 -25.09 3.31
C SER A 278 -30.23 -25.82 2.15
N GLU A 279 -28.99 -26.28 2.32
CA GLU A 279 -28.30 -27.11 1.33
C GLU A 279 -29.01 -28.45 1.14
N GLU A 280 -29.48 -29.08 2.23
CA GLU A 280 -30.29 -30.29 2.18
C GLU A 280 -31.62 -30.05 1.44
N SER A 281 -32.33 -28.95 1.76
CA SER A 281 -33.61 -28.59 1.12
C SER A 281 -33.49 -28.28 -0.36
N ILE A 282 -32.43 -27.59 -0.78
CA ILE A 282 -32.17 -27.24 -2.19
C ILE A 282 -31.59 -28.45 -2.94
N GLY A 283 -30.81 -29.30 -2.27
CA GLY A 283 -30.23 -30.54 -2.80
C GLY A 283 -28.85 -30.36 -3.42
N LYS A 284 -28.16 -29.21 -3.14
CA LYS A 284 -26.81 -28.92 -3.62
C LYS A 284 -26.12 -27.86 -2.74
N PRO A 285 -24.76 -27.79 -2.73
CA PRO A 285 -24.03 -26.84 -1.92
C PRO A 285 -24.25 -25.38 -2.37
N ILE A 286 -24.12 -24.42 -1.47
CA ILE A 286 -24.33 -22.97 -1.72
C ILE A 286 -23.49 -22.43 -2.87
N SER A 287 -22.34 -23.02 -3.13
CA SER A 287 -21.46 -22.64 -4.25
C SER A 287 -22.12 -22.82 -5.63
N GLU A 288 -23.08 -23.74 -5.73
CA GLU A 288 -23.78 -24.11 -6.98
C GLU A 288 -25.17 -23.46 -7.11
N TRP A 289 -25.61 -22.72 -6.06
CA TRP A 289 -26.92 -22.07 -6.13
C TRP A 289 -26.94 -20.96 -7.17
N SER A 290 -28.03 -20.87 -7.94
CA SER A 290 -28.39 -19.66 -8.69
C SER A 290 -28.73 -18.54 -7.71
N TRP A 291 -28.80 -17.30 -8.20
CA TRP A 291 -29.33 -16.20 -7.40
C TRP A 291 -30.76 -16.47 -6.92
N TYR A 292 -31.60 -17.01 -7.79
CA TYR A 292 -32.99 -17.32 -7.49
C TYR A 292 -33.12 -18.34 -6.35
N GLU A 293 -32.34 -19.42 -6.37
CA GLU A 293 -32.33 -20.43 -5.30
C GLU A 293 -31.79 -19.83 -3.98
N PHE A 294 -30.77 -19.00 -4.04
CA PHE A 294 -30.27 -18.29 -2.88
C PHE A 294 -31.35 -17.36 -2.30
N LEU A 295 -32.03 -16.57 -3.14
CA LEU A 295 -33.07 -15.65 -2.74
C LEU A 295 -34.23 -16.36 -2.04
N ILE A 296 -34.82 -17.37 -2.69
CA ILE A 296 -36.01 -18.04 -2.18
C ILE A 296 -35.67 -19.03 -1.05
N GLY A 297 -34.65 -19.86 -1.24
CA GLY A 297 -34.32 -20.97 -0.35
C GLY A 297 -33.60 -20.56 0.92
N PHE A 298 -32.91 -19.41 0.94
CA PHE A 298 -32.02 -19.05 2.03
C PHE A 298 -32.17 -17.62 2.58
N SER A 299 -32.48 -16.63 1.75
CA SER A 299 -32.39 -15.22 2.18
C SER A 299 -33.28 -14.87 3.39
N SER A 300 -34.41 -15.52 3.53
CA SER A 300 -35.33 -15.32 4.69
C SER A 300 -34.86 -15.97 5.99
N LYS A 301 -33.87 -16.85 5.93
CA LYS A 301 -33.34 -17.61 7.10
C LYS A 301 -32.21 -16.88 7.81
N VAL A 302 -31.66 -15.82 7.20
CA VAL A 302 -30.54 -15.03 7.68
C VAL A 302 -30.90 -13.55 7.80
N TYR A 303 -29.98 -12.73 8.34
CA TYR A 303 -30.22 -11.30 8.48
C TYR A 303 -30.21 -10.58 7.12
N ALA A 304 -31.17 -9.69 6.89
CA ALA A 304 -31.25 -8.89 5.69
C ALA A 304 -29.97 -8.07 5.43
N THR A 305 -29.37 -7.52 6.49
CA THR A 305 -28.09 -6.78 6.41
C THR A 305 -26.94 -7.62 5.87
N LEU A 306 -26.92 -8.93 6.16
CA LEU A 306 -25.94 -9.85 5.60
C LEU A 306 -26.12 -9.98 4.09
N ILE A 307 -27.35 -10.19 3.62
CA ILE A 307 -27.65 -10.34 2.19
C ILE A 307 -27.27 -9.05 1.42
N THR A 308 -27.70 -7.90 1.94
CA THR A 308 -27.37 -6.60 1.33
C THR A 308 -25.84 -6.43 1.23
N ALA A 309 -25.10 -6.68 2.30
CA ALA A 309 -23.64 -6.55 2.30
C ALA A 309 -22.97 -7.51 1.31
N LEU A 310 -23.39 -8.78 1.27
CA LEU A 310 -22.85 -9.79 0.33
C LEU A 310 -23.09 -9.43 -1.13
N VAL A 311 -24.29 -8.91 -1.45
CA VAL A 311 -24.60 -8.45 -2.82
C VAL A 311 -23.78 -7.21 -3.16
N SER A 312 -23.76 -6.20 -2.25
CA SER A 312 -23.05 -4.93 -2.47
C SER A 312 -21.56 -5.11 -2.75
N VAL A 313 -20.89 -6.04 -2.03
CA VAL A 313 -19.46 -6.33 -2.28
C VAL A 313 -19.19 -7.30 -3.43
N GLY A 314 -20.23 -7.83 -4.08
CA GLY A 314 -20.08 -8.76 -5.20
C GLY A 314 -19.77 -10.21 -4.79
N ALA A 315 -20.00 -10.61 -3.53
CA ALA A 315 -19.79 -11.98 -3.07
C ALA A 315 -20.70 -13.00 -3.79
N LEU A 316 -21.78 -12.54 -4.39
CA LEU A 316 -22.73 -13.30 -5.21
C LEU A 316 -22.56 -13.09 -6.73
N SER A 317 -21.52 -12.37 -7.15
CA SER A 317 -21.21 -12.15 -8.57
C SER A 317 -20.96 -13.50 -9.30
N GLY A 318 -21.15 -13.50 -10.62
CA GLY A 318 -20.99 -14.71 -11.42
C GLY A 318 -22.23 -15.61 -11.50
N LYS A 319 -23.37 -15.19 -10.89
CA LYS A 319 -24.64 -15.91 -10.95
C LYS A 319 -25.56 -15.45 -12.10
N GLY A 320 -25.01 -14.69 -13.06
CA GLY A 320 -25.74 -14.22 -14.25
C GLY A 320 -26.75 -13.09 -13.99
N VAL A 321 -26.69 -12.45 -12.82
CA VAL A 321 -27.58 -11.37 -12.41
C VAL A 321 -26.74 -10.23 -11.86
N SER A 322 -27.05 -8.97 -12.22
CA SER A 322 -26.38 -7.78 -11.69
C SER A 322 -26.66 -7.58 -10.19
N ARG A 323 -25.76 -6.90 -9.49
CA ARG A 323 -25.94 -6.59 -8.05
C ARG A 323 -27.18 -5.71 -7.84
N SER A 324 -27.39 -4.74 -8.71
CA SER A 324 -28.53 -3.84 -8.68
C SER A 324 -29.85 -4.60 -8.81
N LYS A 325 -29.92 -5.56 -9.72
CA LYS A 325 -31.08 -6.45 -9.88
C LYS A 325 -31.24 -7.37 -8.66
N MET A 326 -30.17 -7.95 -8.14
CA MET A 326 -30.24 -8.77 -6.93
C MET A 326 -30.82 -8.01 -5.75
N LEU A 327 -30.40 -6.75 -5.49
CA LEU A 327 -30.95 -5.93 -4.42
C LEU A 327 -32.42 -5.58 -4.66
N TYR A 328 -32.79 -5.27 -5.90
CA TYR A 328 -34.18 -4.99 -6.25
C TYR A 328 -35.09 -6.22 -6.02
N GLU A 329 -34.65 -7.38 -6.44
CA GLU A 329 -35.40 -8.63 -6.23
C GLU A 329 -35.45 -9.02 -4.75
N PHE A 330 -34.38 -8.77 -3.97
CA PHE A 330 -34.36 -9.00 -2.55
C PHE A 330 -35.32 -8.05 -1.79
N ASP A 331 -35.34 -6.76 -2.13
CA ASP A 331 -36.30 -5.81 -1.58
C ASP A 331 -37.74 -6.21 -1.89
N THR A 332 -38.00 -6.69 -3.12
CA THR A 332 -39.31 -7.19 -3.53
C THR A 332 -39.70 -8.43 -2.74
N TRP A 333 -38.77 -9.39 -2.56
CA TRP A 333 -38.97 -10.59 -1.77
C TRP A 333 -39.30 -10.27 -0.29
N GLN A 334 -38.63 -9.29 0.29
CA GLN A 334 -38.88 -8.86 1.67
C GLN A 334 -40.26 -8.24 1.89
N LYS A 335 -40.87 -7.69 0.86
CA LYS A 335 -42.21 -7.10 0.92
C LYS A 335 -43.34 -8.13 0.83
N LEU A 336 -43.03 -9.39 0.52
CA LEU A 336 -43.99 -10.47 0.58
C LEU A 336 -44.37 -10.78 2.04
N THR A 337 -45.62 -11.15 2.25
CA THR A 337 -46.08 -11.66 3.55
C THR A 337 -45.46 -13.03 3.85
N ASP A 338 -45.45 -13.40 5.14
CA ASP A 338 -44.91 -14.71 5.56
C ASP A 338 -45.64 -15.86 4.86
N LYS A 339 -46.97 -15.77 4.67
CA LYS A 339 -47.74 -16.77 3.94
C LYS A 339 -47.37 -16.87 2.47
N GLU A 340 -47.12 -15.75 1.79
CA GLU A 340 -46.67 -15.71 0.40
C GLU A 340 -45.27 -16.32 0.26
N ARG A 341 -44.36 -16.02 1.18
CA ARG A 341 -43.02 -16.62 1.23
C ARG A 341 -43.08 -18.13 1.48
N GLU A 342 -43.87 -18.56 2.47
CA GLU A 342 -44.02 -19.98 2.78
C GLU A 342 -44.64 -20.76 1.57
N TRP A 343 -45.66 -20.20 0.95
CA TRP A 343 -46.20 -20.76 -0.29
C TRP A 343 -45.14 -20.82 -1.41
N SER A 344 -44.41 -19.76 -1.61
CA SER A 344 -43.37 -19.67 -2.62
C SER A 344 -42.27 -20.73 -2.42
N LEU A 345 -41.88 -20.99 -1.18
CA LEU A 345 -40.93 -22.06 -0.83
C LEU A 345 -41.43 -23.47 -1.24
N GLY A 346 -42.74 -23.68 -1.27
CA GLY A 346 -43.34 -24.96 -1.72
C GLY A 346 -43.29 -25.17 -3.22
N VAL A 347 -43.28 -24.10 -4.02
CA VAL A 347 -43.44 -24.15 -5.47
C VAL A 347 -42.30 -23.58 -6.30
N TYR A 348 -41.28 -22.99 -5.68
CA TYR A 348 -40.24 -22.25 -6.41
C TYR A 348 -39.47 -23.10 -7.42
N LYS A 349 -39.38 -24.42 -7.20
CA LYS A 349 -38.69 -25.34 -8.13
C LYS A 349 -39.44 -25.52 -9.46
N ASP A 350 -40.72 -25.12 -9.51
CA ASP A 350 -41.55 -25.17 -10.73
C ASP A 350 -41.40 -23.88 -11.57
N HIS A 351 -40.55 -22.94 -11.13
CA HIS A 351 -40.34 -21.65 -11.75
C HIS A 351 -38.85 -21.37 -11.98
N ASP A 352 -38.50 -20.70 -13.07
CA ASP A 352 -37.13 -20.41 -13.44
C ASP A 352 -36.55 -19.12 -12.73
N ASN A 353 -37.42 -18.20 -12.33
CA ASN A 353 -37.04 -16.92 -11.77
C ASN A 353 -38.16 -16.32 -10.90
N LEU A 354 -37.81 -15.26 -10.16
CA LEU A 354 -38.71 -14.58 -9.24
C LEU A 354 -39.95 -14.00 -9.97
N LEU A 355 -39.79 -13.46 -11.19
CA LEU A 355 -40.88 -12.88 -11.94
C LEU A 355 -41.98 -13.90 -12.25
N ASP A 356 -41.60 -15.08 -12.69
CA ASP A 356 -42.54 -16.14 -13.01
C ASP A 356 -43.27 -16.67 -11.77
N LEU A 357 -42.52 -16.82 -10.67
CA LEU A 357 -43.09 -17.18 -9.38
C LEU A 357 -44.13 -16.15 -8.91
N LEU A 358 -43.77 -14.86 -8.95
CA LEU A 358 -44.66 -13.79 -8.45
C LEU A 358 -45.95 -13.62 -9.26
N LYS A 359 -45.95 -13.97 -10.57
CA LYS A 359 -47.16 -14.00 -11.42
C LYS A 359 -48.19 -15.03 -10.97
N THR A 360 -47.73 -16.07 -10.27
CA THR A 360 -48.60 -17.16 -9.78
C THR A 360 -49.15 -16.89 -8.38
N ILE A 361 -48.61 -15.92 -7.63
CA ILE A 361 -49.15 -15.55 -6.33
C ILE A 361 -50.52 -14.90 -6.51
N GLN A 362 -51.59 -15.57 -6.09
CA GLN A 362 -52.91 -15.02 -6.12
C GLN A 362 -53.07 -13.93 -5.06
N PRO A 363 -53.56 -12.71 -5.43
CA PRO A 363 -53.77 -11.65 -4.45
C PRO A 363 -54.80 -12.05 -3.44
N THR A 364 -54.49 -11.97 -2.14
CA THR A 364 -55.51 -12.07 -1.09
C THR A 364 -56.46 -10.89 -1.23
N LYS A 365 -57.75 -11.09 -1.04
CA LYS A 365 -58.83 -10.10 -1.21
C LYS A 365 -58.66 -8.78 -0.39
N LYS A 366 -57.68 -8.66 0.48
CA LYS A 366 -57.39 -7.52 1.32
C LYS A 366 -56.23 -6.60 0.88
N GLN A 367 -55.40 -7.05 -0.06
CA GLN A 367 -54.32 -6.22 -0.59
C GLN A 367 -54.58 -6.10 -2.08
N GLY A 368 -54.73 -4.88 -2.57
CA GLY A 368 -55.01 -4.60 -3.96
C GLY A 368 -54.00 -5.33 -4.89
N GLY A 369 -54.52 -6.28 -5.66
CA GLY A 369 -53.75 -7.27 -6.43
C GLY A 369 -52.89 -6.74 -7.59
N GLY A 370 -52.69 -5.42 -7.65
CA GLY A 370 -51.85 -4.81 -8.68
C GLY A 370 -50.43 -4.47 -8.23
N THR A 371 -50.12 -4.56 -6.90
CA THR A 371 -48.92 -3.94 -6.36
C THR A 371 -47.61 -4.74 -6.66
N HIS A 372 -47.68 -6.06 -6.72
CA HIS A 372 -46.48 -6.86 -6.96
C HIS A 372 -46.21 -6.96 -8.48
N ASN A 373 -47.21 -7.22 -9.31
CA ASN A 373 -47.05 -7.29 -10.76
C ASN A 373 -46.59 -5.94 -11.34
N ALA A 374 -47.17 -4.82 -10.91
CA ALA A 374 -46.79 -3.48 -11.38
C ALA A 374 -45.32 -3.11 -11.06
N LYS A 375 -44.76 -3.61 -9.94
CA LYS A 375 -43.33 -3.39 -9.59
C LYS A 375 -42.42 -4.25 -10.45
N ILE A 376 -42.82 -5.40 -10.88
CA ILE A 376 -42.04 -6.38 -11.63
C ILE A 376 -42.09 -6.13 -13.13
N GLU A 377 -43.20 -5.63 -13.62
CA GLU A 377 -43.41 -5.21 -15.04
C GLU A 377 -42.75 -3.86 -15.34
N ASN A 378 -42.21 -3.16 -14.30
CA ASN A 378 -41.49 -1.90 -14.48
C ASN A 378 -40.16 -2.16 -15.23
N PRO A 379 -39.75 -1.26 -16.15
CA PRO A 379 -38.45 -1.30 -16.84
C PRO A 379 -37.21 -1.47 -15.92
N CYS A 380 -37.31 -1.09 -14.66
CA CYS A 380 -36.26 -1.30 -13.66
C CYS A 380 -35.90 -2.78 -13.38
N TYR A 381 -36.66 -3.74 -13.89
CA TYR A 381 -36.38 -5.15 -13.63
C TYR A 381 -35.10 -5.67 -14.33
N SER A 382 -34.65 -5.04 -15.39
CA SER A 382 -33.40 -5.37 -16.11
C SER A 382 -32.30 -4.38 -15.76
N LEU A 383 -32.12 -4.10 -14.45
CA LEU A 383 -31.08 -3.19 -13.96
C LEU A 383 -29.69 -3.76 -14.19
N ASP A 384 -28.85 -3.00 -14.86
CA ASP A 384 -27.42 -3.25 -14.96
C ASP A 384 -26.68 -2.56 -13.79
N ASP A 385 -25.46 -3.00 -13.52
CA ASP A 385 -24.62 -2.37 -12.50
C ASP A 385 -24.03 -1.08 -13.05
N ASP A 386 -24.29 0.03 -12.36
CA ASP A 386 -23.59 1.29 -12.59
C ASP A 386 -22.20 1.23 -11.90
N PRO A 387 -21.10 1.42 -12.65
CA PRO A 387 -19.74 1.39 -12.10
C PRO A 387 -19.55 2.33 -10.90
N GLU A 388 -20.09 3.56 -10.94
CA GLU A 388 -19.99 4.51 -9.82
C GLU A 388 -20.68 3.97 -8.56
N TRP A 389 -21.87 3.39 -8.71
CA TRP A 389 -22.58 2.78 -7.61
C TRP A 389 -21.81 1.56 -7.05
N VAL A 390 -21.27 0.71 -7.89
CA VAL A 390 -20.46 -0.46 -7.44
C VAL A 390 -19.23 0.00 -6.65
N ILE A 391 -18.49 0.99 -7.15
CA ILE A 391 -17.33 1.58 -6.47
C ILE A 391 -17.72 2.08 -5.08
N ARG A 392 -18.80 2.87 -5.01
CA ARG A 392 -19.28 3.42 -3.75
C ARG A 392 -19.69 2.34 -2.74
N GLU A 393 -20.38 1.30 -3.19
CA GLU A 393 -20.78 0.20 -2.30
C GLU A 393 -19.56 -0.62 -1.81
N GLU A 394 -18.62 -0.94 -2.68
CA GLU A 394 -17.39 -1.62 -2.27
C GLU A 394 -16.57 -0.77 -1.28
N GLU A 395 -16.45 0.53 -1.49
CA GLU A 395 -15.80 1.43 -0.53
C GLU A 395 -16.55 1.51 0.82
N ASN A 396 -17.86 1.52 0.78
CA ASN A 396 -18.70 1.53 1.98
C ASN A 396 -18.51 0.26 2.82
N TYR A 397 -18.46 -0.90 2.17
CA TYR A 397 -18.44 -2.20 2.85
C TYR A 397 -17.05 -2.79 3.02
N LEU A 398 -16.13 -2.63 2.06
CA LEU A 398 -14.75 -3.15 2.10
C LEU A 398 -13.71 -2.09 2.41
N GLY A 399 -14.06 -0.80 2.22
CA GLY A 399 -13.13 0.31 2.36
C GLY A 399 -12.27 0.56 1.12
N VAL A 400 -12.40 -0.26 0.09
CA VAL A 400 -11.65 -0.15 -1.16
C VAL A 400 -12.48 -0.68 -2.34
N PRO A 401 -12.46 -0.02 -3.51
CA PRO A 401 -13.08 -0.55 -4.72
C PRO A 401 -12.18 -1.65 -5.30
N ILE A 402 -12.78 -2.77 -5.66
CA ILE A 402 -12.06 -3.94 -6.20
C ILE A 402 -12.48 -4.31 -7.61
N THR A 403 -13.76 -4.14 -7.95
CA THR A 403 -14.30 -4.49 -9.27
C THR A 403 -13.92 -3.48 -10.33
N TYR A 404 -14.11 -2.20 -10.06
CA TYR A 404 -13.76 -1.09 -10.93
C TYR A 404 -12.77 -0.16 -10.22
N SER A 405 -11.86 0.48 -10.96
CA SER A 405 -11.15 1.65 -10.46
C SER A 405 -12.07 2.88 -10.56
N ARG A 406 -11.85 3.90 -9.74
CA ARG A 406 -12.68 5.11 -9.77
C ARG A 406 -12.71 5.77 -11.15
N VAL A 407 -11.60 5.74 -11.87
CA VAL A 407 -11.50 6.32 -13.20
C VAL A 407 -12.32 5.58 -14.26
N GLU A 408 -12.64 4.30 -14.04
CA GLU A 408 -13.47 3.51 -14.97
C GLU A 408 -14.94 3.89 -14.92
N SER A 409 -15.39 4.67 -13.93
CA SER A 409 -16.74 5.26 -13.92
C SER A 409 -16.85 6.54 -14.76
N CYS A 410 -15.74 7.05 -15.29
CA CYS A 410 -15.67 8.30 -16.02
C CYS A 410 -15.45 8.07 -17.53
N ASP A 411 -15.64 9.12 -18.33
CA ASP A 411 -15.29 9.07 -19.75
C ASP A 411 -13.77 9.11 -19.95
N THR A 412 -13.20 7.95 -20.26
CA THR A 412 -11.76 7.78 -20.50
C THR A 412 -11.38 7.82 -22.00
N SER A 413 -12.33 8.11 -22.90
CA SER A 413 -12.15 8.04 -24.35
C SER A 413 -11.00 8.88 -24.89
N LEU A 414 -10.68 9.97 -24.23
CA LEU A 414 -9.56 10.86 -24.58
C LEU A 414 -8.20 10.39 -24.09
N ALA A 415 -8.14 9.41 -23.19
CA ALA A 415 -6.88 8.88 -22.69
C ALA A 415 -6.19 7.99 -23.73
N ASN A 416 -4.87 8.08 -23.79
CA ASN A 416 -4.05 7.25 -24.69
C ASN A 416 -2.88 6.55 -23.98
N THR A 417 -2.76 6.72 -22.67
CA THR A 417 -1.64 6.25 -21.86
C THR A 417 -2.14 5.87 -20.48
N THR A 418 -1.71 4.72 -20.00
CA THR A 418 -1.98 4.23 -18.64
C THR A 418 -0.78 4.46 -17.71
N CYS A 419 -0.99 4.32 -16.40
CA CYS A 419 0.08 4.34 -15.40
C CYS A 419 1.14 3.25 -15.70
N LYS A 420 0.71 2.06 -16.08
CA LYS A 420 1.60 0.94 -16.45
C LYS A 420 2.45 1.25 -17.68
N ASP A 421 1.90 1.92 -18.69
CA ASP A 421 2.66 2.36 -19.88
C ASP A 421 3.81 3.29 -19.49
N VAL A 422 3.55 4.25 -18.60
CA VAL A 422 4.57 5.19 -18.12
C VAL A 422 5.66 4.46 -17.34
N ILE A 423 5.29 3.54 -16.45
CA ILE A 423 6.23 2.69 -15.68
C ILE A 423 7.09 1.85 -16.63
N ASN A 424 6.50 1.33 -17.71
CA ASN A 424 7.18 0.51 -18.72
C ASN A 424 8.03 1.32 -19.71
N GLY A 425 8.08 2.66 -19.55
CA GLY A 425 9.01 3.51 -20.28
C GLY A 425 8.42 4.20 -21.50
N ARG A 426 7.08 4.33 -21.61
CA ARG A 426 6.48 5.14 -22.67
C ARG A 426 7.00 6.57 -22.62
N ASP A 427 7.47 7.07 -23.74
CA ASP A 427 8.00 8.43 -23.90
C ASP A 427 7.02 9.36 -24.63
N GLY A 428 7.30 10.67 -24.58
CA GLY A 428 6.59 11.71 -25.33
C GLY A 428 5.36 12.27 -24.62
N ASN A 429 4.39 12.70 -25.42
CA ASN A 429 3.15 13.28 -24.91
C ASN A 429 2.20 12.20 -24.41
N VAL A 430 1.61 12.43 -23.25
CA VAL A 430 0.69 11.51 -22.59
C VAL A 430 -0.65 12.18 -22.31
N LYS A 431 -1.73 11.43 -22.42
CA LYS A 431 -3.06 11.77 -21.95
C LYS A 431 -3.53 10.64 -21.05
N MET A 432 -3.67 10.90 -19.76
CA MET A 432 -3.94 9.90 -18.74
C MET A 432 -5.24 10.25 -18.00
N ALA A 433 -6.21 9.37 -18.04
CA ALA A 433 -7.35 9.42 -17.14
C ALA A 433 -6.95 8.74 -15.82
N VAL A 434 -6.99 9.48 -14.72
CA VAL A 434 -6.47 9.03 -13.42
C VAL A 434 -7.27 9.60 -12.26
N THR A 435 -7.27 8.86 -11.15
CA THR A 435 -7.74 9.35 -9.85
C THR A 435 -6.56 9.94 -9.07
N ILE A 436 -6.75 11.08 -8.43
CA ILE A 436 -5.74 11.73 -7.59
C ILE A 436 -5.75 11.09 -6.20
N ASN A 437 -4.68 10.40 -5.82
CA ASN A 437 -4.53 9.79 -4.49
C ASN A 437 -4.00 10.77 -3.45
N ALA A 438 -3.11 11.67 -3.84
CA ALA A 438 -2.57 12.70 -2.95
C ALA A 438 -2.06 13.91 -3.71
N VAL A 439 -2.15 15.07 -3.05
CA VAL A 439 -1.62 16.35 -3.55
C VAL A 439 -0.62 16.88 -2.53
N ARG A 440 0.64 16.97 -2.93
CA ARG A 440 1.72 17.53 -2.11
C ARG A 440 2.13 18.90 -2.61
N LYS A 441 1.59 19.96 -2.02
CA LYS A 441 1.99 21.35 -2.30
C LYS A 441 3.38 21.63 -1.72
N ILE A 442 4.20 22.34 -2.50
CA ILE A 442 5.52 22.83 -2.06
C ILE A 442 5.73 24.27 -2.55
N GLN A 443 6.59 25.00 -1.88
CA GLN A 443 7.10 26.28 -2.36
C GLN A 443 8.50 26.13 -2.94
N THR A 444 8.73 26.73 -4.09
CA THR A 444 10.05 26.82 -4.70
C THR A 444 10.94 27.78 -3.92
N LYS A 445 12.26 27.76 -4.17
CA LYS A 445 13.20 28.73 -3.58
C LYS A 445 12.87 30.19 -3.94
N LYS A 446 12.08 30.42 -4.98
CA LYS A 446 11.63 31.76 -5.42
C LYS A 446 10.30 32.17 -4.78
N GLY A 447 9.71 31.32 -3.92
CA GLY A 447 8.41 31.56 -3.26
C GLY A 447 7.20 31.15 -4.06
N ASP A 448 7.38 30.58 -5.26
CA ASP A 448 6.27 30.13 -6.09
C ASP A 448 5.67 28.81 -5.59
N ASP A 449 4.37 28.69 -5.61
CA ASP A 449 3.65 27.46 -5.30
C ASP A 449 3.69 26.48 -6.48
N MET A 450 3.99 25.22 -6.20
CA MET A 450 3.86 24.09 -7.13
C MET A 450 3.40 22.84 -6.39
N ALA A 451 3.00 21.80 -7.10
CA ALA A 451 2.57 20.56 -6.49
C ALA A 451 3.14 19.32 -7.16
N PHE A 452 3.20 18.24 -6.38
CA PHE A 452 3.37 16.88 -6.90
C PHE A 452 2.09 16.10 -6.59
N LEU A 453 1.59 15.38 -7.60
CA LEU A 453 0.46 14.48 -7.43
C LEU A 453 0.95 13.04 -7.39
N SER A 454 0.28 12.25 -6.55
CA SER A 454 0.23 10.80 -6.67
C SER A 454 -1.12 10.46 -7.30
N VAL A 455 -1.09 9.66 -8.35
CA VAL A 455 -2.28 9.30 -9.13
C VAL A 455 -2.32 7.81 -9.39
N GLU A 456 -3.53 7.28 -9.66
CA GLU A 456 -3.72 5.87 -10.05
C GLU A 456 -4.76 5.73 -11.15
N ASP A 457 -4.66 4.61 -11.87
CA ASP A 457 -5.69 4.08 -12.75
C ASP A 457 -5.90 2.57 -12.48
N ASN A 458 -6.63 1.88 -13.34
CA ASN A 458 -6.86 0.44 -13.21
C ASN A 458 -5.60 -0.43 -13.46
N THR A 459 -4.49 0.17 -13.90
CA THR A 459 -3.25 -0.53 -14.25
C THR A 459 -2.11 -0.30 -13.26
N GLY A 460 -2.22 0.71 -12.39
CA GLY A 460 -1.19 1.03 -11.39
C GLY A 460 -1.24 2.46 -10.88
N ALA A 461 -0.18 2.88 -10.19
CA ALA A 461 -0.05 4.21 -9.59
C ALA A 461 1.28 4.89 -9.94
N LEU A 462 1.27 6.23 -9.99
CA LEU A 462 2.44 7.08 -10.22
C LEU A 462 2.54 8.15 -9.13
N ASP A 463 3.75 8.38 -8.60
CA ASP A 463 4.00 9.31 -7.50
C ASP A 463 4.67 10.63 -7.91
N ASN A 464 4.99 10.82 -9.19
CA ASN A 464 5.83 11.93 -9.64
C ASN A 464 5.18 12.77 -10.75
N ILE A 465 3.92 13.12 -10.59
CA ILE A 465 3.22 14.02 -11.51
C ILE A 465 3.47 15.45 -11.06
N THR A 466 4.24 16.20 -11.85
CA THR A 466 4.71 17.54 -11.50
C THR A 466 3.78 18.62 -12.06
N ILE A 467 3.22 19.42 -11.17
CA ILE A 467 2.39 20.61 -11.47
C ILE A 467 3.21 21.85 -11.16
N PHE A 468 3.62 22.58 -12.17
CA PHE A 468 4.34 23.85 -11.99
C PHE A 468 3.40 25.01 -11.63
N LYS A 469 3.97 26.18 -11.32
CA LYS A 469 3.27 27.36 -10.81
C LYS A 469 2.04 27.73 -11.62
N ASP A 470 2.17 27.85 -12.94
CA ASP A 470 1.09 28.34 -13.79
C ASP A 470 -0.08 27.34 -13.82
N GLN A 471 0.21 26.05 -14.00
CA GLN A 471 -0.77 24.97 -13.93
C GLN A 471 -1.37 24.83 -12.53
N TRP A 472 -0.58 25.04 -11.47
CA TRP A 472 -1.11 25.04 -10.11
C TRP A 472 -2.13 26.16 -9.88
N GLN A 473 -1.84 27.37 -10.36
CA GLN A 473 -2.79 28.50 -10.22
C GLN A 473 -4.08 28.25 -11.00
N GLU A 474 -3.97 27.67 -12.20
CA GLU A 474 -5.10 27.41 -13.08
C GLU A 474 -5.98 26.25 -12.58
N TYR A 475 -5.36 25.15 -12.12
CA TYR A 475 -6.09 23.89 -11.85
C TYR A 475 -6.24 23.51 -10.36
N LYS A 476 -5.73 24.31 -9.41
CA LYS A 476 -5.76 23.98 -7.96
C LYS A 476 -7.13 23.59 -7.39
N ASN A 477 -8.21 24.09 -7.99
CA ASN A 477 -9.59 23.83 -7.53
C ASN A 477 -10.07 22.41 -7.89
N ILE A 478 -9.50 21.80 -8.92
CA ILE A 478 -9.80 20.42 -9.34
C ILE A 478 -8.72 19.42 -8.92
N LEU A 479 -7.61 19.90 -8.36
CA LEU A 479 -6.51 19.07 -7.88
C LEU A 479 -6.70 18.74 -6.38
N TYR A 480 -7.61 17.84 -6.06
CA TYR A 480 -7.85 17.35 -4.71
C TYR A 480 -7.94 15.82 -4.67
N GLN A 481 -7.75 15.25 -3.49
CA GLN A 481 -7.75 13.81 -3.28
C GLN A 481 -9.09 13.18 -3.69
N ASN A 482 -9.02 12.02 -4.35
CA ASN A 482 -10.13 11.24 -4.89
C ASN A 482 -10.87 11.88 -6.07
N ASN A 483 -10.39 13.00 -6.64
CA ASN A 483 -10.94 13.53 -7.88
C ASN A 483 -10.42 12.77 -9.09
N ASN A 484 -11.27 12.58 -10.11
CA ASN A 484 -10.92 11.97 -11.38
C ASN A 484 -10.60 13.06 -12.40
N VAL A 485 -9.45 12.94 -13.05
CA VAL A 485 -8.97 13.96 -13.97
C VAL A 485 -8.30 13.33 -15.20
N LEU A 486 -8.42 14.01 -16.34
CA LEU A 486 -7.58 13.76 -17.50
C LEU A 486 -6.35 14.66 -17.43
N ILE A 487 -5.18 14.07 -17.24
CA ILE A 487 -3.88 14.75 -17.24
C ILE A 487 -3.30 14.69 -18.65
N ILE A 488 -3.00 15.86 -19.20
CA ILE A 488 -2.27 16.01 -20.47
C ILE A 488 -0.89 16.59 -20.15
N GLY A 489 0.16 15.93 -20.61
CA GLY A 489 1.52 16.35 -20.27
C GLY A 489 2.58 15.60 -21.05
N LYS A 490 3.82 15.71 -20.57
CA LYS A 490 4.99 15.10 -21.17
C LYS A 490 5.75 14.26 -20.16
N LYS A 491 6.27 13.14 -20.63
CA LYS A 491 7.19 12.31 -19.85
C LYS A 491 8.44 13.11 -19.49
N GLU A 492 8.83 13.07 -18.21
CA GLU A 492 10.07 13.68 -17.74
C GLU A 492 11.26 12.74 -18.03
N ASN A 493 12.17 13.15 -18.92
CA ASN A 493 13.30 12.32 -19.37
C ASN A 493 14.27 11.89 -18.26
N LYS A 494 14.27 12.61 -17.13
CA LYS A 494 15.18 12.33 -15.99
C LYS A 494 14.60 11.39 -14.95
N LYS A 495 13.29 11.12 -14.98
CA LYS A 495 12.59 10.27 -14.02
C LYS A 495 11.83 9.16 -14.74
N LYS A 496 12.00 7.92 -14.31
CA LYS A 496 11.37 6.75 -14.95
C LYS A 496 9.82 6.85 -14.93
N ASP A 497 9.25 7.47 -13.93
CA ASP A 497 7.81 7.59 -13.65
C ASP A 497 7.32 9.05 -13.51
N GLY A 498 8.10 10.01 -13.98
CA GLY A 498 7.79 11.45 -13.89
C GLY A 498 7.01 11.96 -15.10
N ILE A 499 5.97 12.76 -14.86
CA ILE A 499 5.22 13.49 -15.87
C ILE A 499 5.19 14.96 -15.49
N ILE A 500 5.46 15.82 -16.46
CA ILE A 500 5.27 17.26 -16.36
C ILE A 500 3.90 17.57 -16.99
N VAL A 501 3.03 18.20 -16.24
CA VAL A 501 1.66 18.50 -16.65
C VAL A 501 1.60 19.78 -17.45
N ASP A 502 0.97 19.73 -18.61
CA ASP A 502 0.65 20.87 -19.44
C ASP A 502 -0.80 21.35 -19.18
N LYS A 503 -1.77 20.40 -19.06
CA LYS A 503 -3.20 20.69 -18.85
C LYS A 503 -3.88 19.62 -18.01
N VAL A 504 -4.90 20.02 -17.24
CA VAL A 504 -5.78 19.11 -16.50
C VAL A 504 -7.23 19.39 -16.85
N LEU A 505 -8.02 18.35 -17.05
CA LEU A 505 -9.47 18.42 -17.25
C LEU A 505 -10.14 17.52 -16.20
N GLU A 506 -11.24 17.95 -15.64
CA GLU A 506 -12.11 17.13 -14.80
C GLU A 506 -12.94 16.20 -15.69
N ILE A 507 -13.08 14.92 -15.31
CA ILE A 507 -13.79 13.89 -16.09
C ILE A 507 -14.82 13.14 -15.26
#